data_ed1074711cff5f8f020e2678c1192b83
#
_entry.id   ed1074711cff5f8f020e2678c1192b83
#
_cell.length_a   1.000
_cell.length_b   1.000
_cell.length_c   1.000
_cell.angle_alpha   90.00
_cell.angle_beta   90.00
_cell.angle_gamma   90.00
#
_symmetry.space_group_name_H-M   'P 1'
#
loop_
_entity.id
_entity.type
_entity.pdbx_description
1 polymer ?
#
loop_
_entity_poly.entity_id
_entity_poly.type
_entity_poly.pdbx_seq_one_letter_code
_entity_poly.pdbx_strand_id
1 'polypeptide(L)'
;MDYFELYGLSLSFNPDPAVVKQKFYELSKKFHPDFYIMESQEKQEEVLELSTMNNKAYQVLSDPQKRLHYILELKGLLTEGENYVLPQSFLMEMMEVNEALMELEFEPDAGKLLEIKAEVDLIEKKLFDELLVLTSGFETQDDEQQKQSLLKIKDLYYRNKYLLRLRERLDK
;
A
#
# COMPACT_ATOMS: atom_id res chain seq x y z
N MET A 1 -7.41 18.77 -1.50
CA MET A 1 -8.23 17.64 -2.02
C MET A 1 -7.39 16.38 -2.07
N ASP A 2 -7.83 15.34 -1.38
CA ASP A 2 -7.18 14.04 -1.46
C ASP A 2 -7.75 13.18 -2.61
N TYR A 3 -7.16 12.02 -2.84
CA TYR A 3 -7.56 11.16 -3.94
C TYR A 3 -8.95 10.52 -3.75
N PHE A 4 -9.36 10.30 -2.51
CA PHE A 4 -10.71 9.82 -2.22
C PHE A 4 -11.74 10.90 -2.54
N GLU A 5 -11.47 12.14 -2.13
CA GLU A 5 -12.32 13.29 -2.44
C GLU A 5 -12.43 13.53 -3.95
N LEU A 6 -11.31 13.40 -4.66
CA LEU A 6 -11.29 13.52 -6.13
C LEU A 6 -12.28 12.56 -6.79
N TYR A 7 -12.36 11.33 -6.27
CA TYR A 7 -13.24 10.29 -6.79
C TYR A 7 -14.64 10.29 -6.15
N GLY A 8 -14.91 11.24 -5.25
CA GLY A 8 -16.19 11.30 -4.54
C GLY A 8 -16.43 10.12 -3.62
N LEU A 9 -15.35 9.52 -3.10
CA LEU A 9 -15.39 8.37 -2.22
C LEU A 9 -15.06 8.77 -0.78
N SER A 10 -15.65 8.07 0.17
CA SER A 10 -15.19 8.12 1.56
C SER A 10 -13.84 7.42 1.67
N LEU A 11 -12.98 7.90 2.60
CA LEU A 11 -11.72 7.23 2.89
C LEU A 11 -12.00 5.78 3.32
N SER A 12 -11.43 4.83 2.61
CA SER A 12 -11.60 3.40 2.89
C SER A 12 -10.30 2.64 2.60
N PHE A 13 -9.96 1.71 3.49
CA PHE A 13 -8.82 0.80 3.25
C PHE A 13 -9.09 -0.20 2.13
N ASN A 14 -10.35 -0.52 1.88
CA ASN A 14 -10.76 -1.52 0.90
C ASN A 14 -11.86 -0.97 -0.03
N PRO A 15 -11.56 0.07 -0.83
CA PRO A 15 -12.56 0.60 -1.78
C PRO A 15 -12.85 -0.46 -2.86
N ASP A 16 -14.07 -0.43 -3.38
CA ASP A 16 -14.44 -1.31 -4.48
C ASP A 16 -13.58 -1.03 -5.71
N PRO A 17 -12.79 -2.00 -6.19
CA PRO A 17 -11.91 -1.79 -7.34
C PRO A 17 -12.66 -1.39 -8.62
N ALA A 18 -13.88 -1.88 -8.80
CA ALA A 18 -14.71 -1.54 -9.96
C ALA A 18 -15.12 -0.07 -9.93
N VAL A 19 -15.46 0.46 -8.75
CA VAL A 19 -15.82 1.87 -8.56
C VAL A 19 -14.61 2.77 -8.79
N VAL A 20 -13.46 2.42 -8.24
CA VAL A 20 -12.20 3.15 -8.45
C VAL A 20 -11.88 3.23 -9.95
N LYS A 21 -11.95 2.13 -10.65
CA LYS A 21 -11.68 2.06 -12.09
C LYS A 21 -12.69 2.90 -12.90
N GLN A 22 -13.96 2.83 -12.55
CA GLN A 22 -15.01 3.62 -13.17
C GLN A 22 -14.74 5.13 -13.04
N LYS A 23 -14.42 5.58 -11.82
CA LYS A 23 -14.11 6.99 -11.57
C LYS A 23 -12.88 7.44 -12.33
N PHE A 24 -11.85 6.61 -12.40
CA PHE A 24 -10.67 6.88 -13.21
C PHE A 24 -11.03 7.16 -14.68
N TYR A 25 -11.83 6.30 -15.29
CA TYR A 25 -12.22 6.47 -16.69
C TYR A 25 -13.13 7.68 -16.91
N GLU A 26 -14.06 7.93 -15.99
CA GLU A 26 -14.94 9.12 -16.07
C GLU A 26 -14.10 10.41 -16.08
N LEU A 27 -13.15 10.53 -15.17
CA LEU A 27 -12.28 11.71 -15.07
C LEU A 27 -11.26 11.78 -16.22
N SER A 28 -10.79 10.63 -16.71
CA SER A 28 -9.91 10.59 -17.89
C SER A 28 -10.57 11.17 -19.12
N LYS A 29 -11.86 10.91 -19.30
CA LYS A 29 -12.64 11.50 -20.39
C LYS A 29 -12.93 12.98 -20.15
N LYS A 30 -13.36 13.31 -18.92
CA LYS A 30 -13.74 14.68 -18.55
C LYS A 30 -12.58 15.67 -18.67
N PHE A 31 -11.38 15.26 -18.28
CA PHE A 31 -10.18 16.12 -18.23
C PHE A 31 -9.17 15.78 -19.31
N HIS A 32 -9.62 15.20 -20.42
CA HIS A 32 -8.71 14.91 -21.52
C HIS A 32 -8.26 16.22 -22.19
N PRO A 33 -6.94 16.49 -22.28
CA PRO A 33 -6.43 17.75 -22.82
C PRO A 33 -6.97 18.12 -24.20
N ASP A 34 -7.24 17.14 -25.07
CA ASP A 34 -7.72 17.37 -26.42
C ASP A 34 -9.08 18.09 -26.49
N PHE A 35 -9.87 18.00 -25.42
CA PHE A 35 -11.17 18.68 -25.34
C PHE A 35 -11.05 20.17 -24.97
N TYR A 36 -9.84 20.63 -24.60
CA TYR A 36 -9.60 21.97 -24.07
C TYR A 36 -8.63 22.78 -24.93
N ILE A 37 -8.33 22.33 -26.14
CA ILE A 37 -7.37 22.99 -27.05
C ILE A 37 -7.78 24.44 -27.35
N MET A 38 -9.08 24.72 -27.44
CA MET A 38 -9.61 26.06 -27.75
C MET A 38 -9.84 26.94 -26.50
N GLU A 39 -9.57 26.40 -25.31
CA GLU A 39 -9.72 27.11 -24.06
C GLU A 39 -8.48 27.99 -23.78
N SER A 40 -8.62 28.86 -22.75
CA SER A 40 -7.51 29.69 -22.28
C SER A 40 -6.34 28.84 -21.79
N GLN A 41 -5.14 29.41 -21.82
CA GLN A 41 -3.94 28.73 -21.29
C GLN A 41 -4.12 28.35 -19.83
N GLU A 42 -4.71 29.23 -19.01
CA GLU A 42 -5.02 28.96 -17.61
C GLU A 42 -5.92 27.73 -17.46
N LYS A 43 -6.96 27.61 -18.29
CA LYS A 43 -7.87 26.44 -18.28
C LYS A 43 -7.18 25.18 -18.72
N GLN A 44 -6.31 25.25 -19.71
CA GLN A 44 -5.54 24.10 -20.18
C GLN A 44 -4.59 23.59 -19.09
N GLU A 45 -3.95 24.49 -18.35
CA GLU A 45 -3.07 24.14 -17.22
C GLU A 45 -3.86 23.47 -16.08
N GLU A 46 -5.02 24.02 -15.72
CA GLU A 46 -5.92 23.42 -14.73
C GLU A 46 -6.32 22.01 -15.10
N VAL A 47 -6.73 21.80 -16.34
CA VAL A 47 -7.14 20.49 -16.86
C VAL A 47 -5.97 19.50 -16.84
N LEU A 48 -4.78 19.94 -17.19
CA LEU A 48 -3.58 19.11 -17.15
C LEU A 48 -3.24 18.69 -15.72
N GLU A 49 -3.36 19.59 -14.76
CA GLU A 49 -3.15 19.26 -13.33
C GLU A 49 -4.17 18.23 -12.85
N LEU A 50 -5.45 18.38 -13.19
CA LEU A 50 -6.50 17.46 -12.82
C LEU A 50 -6.31 16.08 -13.48
N SER A 51 -5.89 16.06 -14.75
CA SER A 51 -5.56 14.82 -15.46
C SER A 51 -4.40 14.09 -14.81
N THR A 52 -3.34 14.82 -14.45
CA THR A 52 -2.18 14.28 -13.76
C THR A 52 -2.55 13.73 -12.38
N MET A 53 -3.36 14.49 -11.63
CA MET A 53 -3.83 14.06 -10.32
C MET A 53 -4.70 12.79 -10.42
N ASN A 54 -5.54 12.70 -11.45
CA ASN A 54 -6.35 11.50 -11.71
C ASN A 54 -5.47 10.26 -11.95
N ASN A 55 -4.42 10.40 -12.75
CA ASN A 55 -3.49 9.29 -13.00
C ASN A 55 -2.80 8.82 -11.71
N LYS A 56 -2.33 9.76 -10.89
CA LYS A 56 -1.70 9.45 -9.60
C LYS A 56 -2.69 8.79 -8.64
N ALA A 57 -3.91 9.33 -8.58
CA ALA A 57 -4.97 8.79 -7.73
C ALA A 57 -5.27 7.32 -8.07
N TYR A 58 -5.38 7.01 -9.35
CA TYR A 58 -5.63 5.63 -9.78
C TYR A 58 -4.45 4.70 -9.42
N GLN A 59 -3.22 5.14 -9.65
CA GLN A 59 -2.03 4.36 -9.30
C GLN A 59 -2.00 4.02 -7.81
N VAL A 60 -2.38 4.97 -6.97
CA VAL A 60 -2.38 4.79 -5.51
C VAL A 60 -3.58 3.96 -5.05
N LEU A 61 -4.79 4.34 -5.47
CA LEU A 61 -6.01 3.70 -4.96
C LEU A 61 -6.24 2.29 -5.49
N SER A 62 -5.66 1.95 -6.64
CA SER A 62 -5.77 0.61 -7.23
C SER A 62 -4.74 -0.39 -6.68
N ASP A 63 -3.70 0.09 -6.02
CA ASP A 63 -2.63 -0.75 -5.46
C ASP A 63 -2.79 -0.83 -3.93
N PRO A 64 -2.99 -2.03 -3.36
CA PRO A 64 -3.21 -2.17 -1.91
C PRO A 64 -2.09 -1.59 -1.05
N GLN A 65 -0.84 -1.79 -1.43
CA GLN A 65 0.31 -1.32 -0.65
C GLN A 65 0.47 0.21 -0.73
N LYS A 66 0.35 0.75 -1.92
CA LYS A 66 0.39 2.21 -2.14
C LYS A 66 -0.78 2.91 -1.46
N ARG A 67 -1.95 2.31 -1.52
CA ARG A 67 -3.15 2.84 -0.85
C ARG A 67 -2.96 2.84 0.66
N LEU A 68 -2.45 1.77 1.24
CA LEU A 68 -2.17 1.69 2.67
C LEU A 68 -1.18 2.78 3.10
N HIS A 69 -0.08 2.92 2.37
CA HIS A 69 0.91 3.99 2.61
C HIS A 69 0.25 5.37 2.57
N TYR A 70 -0.55 5.62 1.54
CA TYR A 70 -1.24 6.89 1.35
C TYR A 70 -2.19 7.22 2.50
N ILE A 71 -2.99 6.25 2.95
CA ILE A 71 -3.92 6.46 4.06
C ILE A 71 -3.16 6.75 5.36
N LEU A 72 -2.07 6.04 5.62
CA LEU A 72 -1.24 6.30 6.80
C LEU A 72 -0.62 7.71 6.75
N GLU A 73 -0.20 8.18 5.58
CA GLU A 73 0.27 9.56 5.39
C GLU A 73 -0.84 10.58 5.69
N LEU A 74 -2.04 10.37 5.13
CA LEU A 74 -3.20 11.24 5.38
C LEU A 74 -3.55 11.33 6.87
N LYS A 75 -3.34 10.25 7.61
CA LYS A 75 -3.57 10.20 9.05
C LYS A 75 -2.39 10.75 9.87
N GLY A 76 -1.33 11.22 9.22
CA GLY A 76 -0.16 11.77 9.89
C GLY A 76 0.69 10.75 10.63
N LEU A 77 0.62 9.48 10.26
CA LEU A 77 1.30 8.38 10.95
C LEU A 77 2.65 8.02 10.34
N LEU A 78 2.93 8.48 9.13
CA LEU A 78 4.23 8.24 8.48
C LEU A 78 5.01 9.53 8.43
N THR A 79 6.28 9.45 8.85
CA THR A 79 7.24 10.55 8.79
C THR A 79 8.37 10.14 7.85
N GLU A 80 8.76 11.03 6.95
CA GLU A 80 9.88 10.78 6.05
C GLU A 80 11.15 10.53 6.86
N GLY A 81 11.85 9.45 6.51
CA GLY A 81 13.06 9.04 7.22
C GLY A 81 12.82 8.44 8.61
N GLU A 82 11.57 8.11 8.95
CA GLU A 82 11.24 7.50 10.23
C GLU A 82 11.99 6.18 10.43
N ASN A 83 12.62 6.06 11.60
CA ASN A 83 13.28 4.82 12.00
C ASN A 83 12.34 4.01 12.90
N TYR A 84 11.39 3.31 12.26
CA TYR A 84 10.41 2.51 12.98
C TYR A 84 11.04 1.25 13.56
N VAL A 85 10.82 1.00 14.85
CA VAL A 85 11.32 -0.17 15.55
C VAL A 85 10.29 -1.30 15.47
N LEU A 86 10.64 -2.34 14.71
CA LEU A 86 9.79 -3.53 14.58
C LEU A 86 9.80 -4.36 15.88
N PRO A 87 8.72 -5.11 16.17
CA PRO A 87 8.69 -5.99 17.33
C PRO A 87 9.84 -7.01 17.30
N GLN A 88 10.43 -7.26 18.46
CA GLN A 88 11.58 -8.16 18.59
C GLN A 88 11.27 -9.58 18.10
N SER A 89 10.07 -10.08 18.38
CA SER A 89 9.63 -11.41 17.92
C SER A 89 9.64 -11.52 16.40
N PHE A 90 9.18 -10.47 15.70
CA PHE A 90 9.20 -10.42 14.24
C PHE A 90 10.64 -10.34 13.70
N LEU A 91 11.49 -9.53 14.32
CA LEU A 91 12.90 -9.43 13.92
C LEU A 91 13.63 -10.76 14.07
N MET A 92 13.36 -11.49 15.14
CA MET A 92 13.93 -12.83 15.35
C MET A 92 13.50 -13.80 14.28
N GLU A 93 12.22 -13.81 13.92
CA GLU A 93 11.68 -14.63 12.83
C GLU A 93 12.34 -14.29 11.50
N MET A 94 12.54 -13.00 11.22
CA MET A 94 13.19 -12.55 9.99
C MET A 94 14.68 -12.89 9.98
N MET A 95 15.35 -12.87 11.13
CA MET A 95 16.74 -13.30 11.25
C MET A 95 16.92 -14.77 10.88
N GLU A 96 16.02 -15.64 11.33
CA GLU A 96 16.04 -17.06 10.99
C GLU A 96 15.93 -17.27 9.48
N VAL A 97 15.02 -16.53 8.83
CA VAL A 97 14.85 -16.59 7.36
C VAL A 97 16.10 -16.08 6.65
N ASN A 98 16.68 -14.98 7.12
CA ASN A 98 17.90 -14.40 6.55
C ASN A 98 19.09 -15.36 6.67
N GLU A 99 19.25 -16.01 7.82
CA GLU A 99 20.32 -17.01 8.03
C GLU A 99 20.17 -18.20 7.07
N ALA A 100 18.95 -18.70 6.89
CA ALA A 100 18.67 -19.77 5.95
C ALA A 100 18.99 -19.37 4.51
N LEU A 101 18.70 -18.13 4.12
CA LEU A 101 19.05 -17.60 2.80
C LEU A 101 20.57 -17.47 2.62
N MET A 102 21.28 -17.02 3.64
CA MET A 102 22.75 -16.92 3.60
C MET A 102 23.39 -18.30 3.42
N GLU A 103 22.89 -19.32 4.09
CA GLU A 103 23.37 -20.70 3.92
C GLU A 103 23.18 -21.18 2.45
N LEU A 104 22.08 -20.80 1.81
CA LEU A 104 21.82 -21.14 0.41
C LEU A 104 22.78 -20.45 -0.58
N GLU A 105 23.34 -19.30 -0.21
CA GLU A 105 24.35 -18.63 -1.03
C GLU A 105 25.66 -19.44 -1.08
N PHE A 106 25.98 -20.16 0.00
CA PHE A 106 27.16 -21.03 0.07
C PHE A 106 26.90 -22.44 -0.44
N GLU A 107 25.75 -23.00 -0.11
CA GLU A 107 25.33 -24.33 -0.54
C GLU A 107 23.95 -24.30 -1.19
N PRO A 108 23.85 -24.00 -2.49
CA PRO A 108 22.57 -23.96 -3.18
C PRO A 108 21.81 -25.28 -3.08
N ASP A 109 20.55 -25.20 -2.65
CA ASP A 109 19.64 -26.33 -2.51
C ASP A 109 18.23 -25.89 -2.92
N ALA A 110 17.76 -26.40 -4.06
CA ALA A 110 16.44 -26.01 -4.59
C ALA A 110 15.28 -26.42 -3.68
N GLY A 111 15.40 -27.54 -2.97
CA GLY A 111 14.40 -28.00 -2.02
C GLY A 111 14.27 -27.06 -0.81
N LYS A 112 15.39 -26.63 -0.24
CA LYS A 112 15.43 -25.68 0.86
C LYS A 112 14.92 -24.30 0.45
N LEU A 113 15.23 -23.87 -0.77
CA LEU A 113 14.72 -22.62 -1.32
C LEU A 113 13.19 -22.62 -1.39
N LEU A 114 12.59 -23.73 -1.83
CA LEU A 114 11.13 -23.88 -1.85
C LEU A 114 10.51 -23.83 -0.44
N GLU A 115 11.17 -24.45 0.54
CA GLU A 115 10.73 -24.39 1.94
C GLU A 115 10.75 -22.96 2.49
N ILE A 116 11.80 -22.21 2.21
CA ILE A 116 11.93 -20.81 2.62
C ILE A 116 10.85 -19.95 1.95
N LYS A 117 10.61 -20.12 0.66
CA LYS A 117 9.54 -19.41 -0.05
C LYS A 117 8.17 -19.72 0.54
N ALA A 118 7.90 -20.98 0.88
CA ALA A 118 6.65 -21.38 1.51
C ALA A 118 6.48 -20.73 2.89
N GLU A 119 7.55 -20.63 3.68
CA GLU A 119 7.55 -19.96 4.98
C GLU A 119 7.27 -18.47 4.84
N VAL A 120 7.91 -17.80 3.89
CA VAL A 120 7.69 -16.38 3.60
C VAL A 120 6.24 -16.13 3.14
N ASP A 121 5.72 -17.00 2.28
CA ASP A 121 4.32 -16.93 1.83
C ASP A 121 3.34 -17.05 3.00
N LEU A 122 3.64 -17.93 3.96
CA LEU A 122 2.80 -18.10 5.15
C LEU A 122 2.83 -16.85 6.06
N ILE A 123 4.00 -16.26 6.25
CA ILE A 123 4.16 -15.02 7.03
C ILE A 123 3.37 -13.88 6.35
N GLU A 124 3.52 -13.75 5.04
CA GLU A 124 2.80 -12.74 4.25
C GLU A 124 1.28 -12.89 4.37
N LYS A 125 0.80 -14.14 4.28
CA LYS A 125 -0.62 -14.44 4.44
C LYS A 125 -1.14 -14.06 5.82
N LYS A 126 -0.40 -14.35 6.87
CA LYS A 126 -0.76 -13.98 8.25
C LYS A 126 -0.86 -12.46 8.41
N LEU A 127 0.11 -11.73 7.86
CA LEU A 127 0.09 -10.26 7.89
C LEU A 127 -1.12 -9.71 7.14
N PHE A 128 -1.42 -10.27 5.97
CA PHE A 128 -2.59 -9.88 5.19
C PHE A 128 -3.90 -10.15 5.93
N ASP A 129 -4.04 -11.33 6.55
CA ASP A 129 -5.24 -11.70 7.29
C ASP A 129 -5.44 -10.79 8.51
N GLU A 130 -4.38 -10.47 9.25
CA GLU A 130 -4.43 -9.52 10.36
C GLU A 130 -4.83 -8.11 9.90
N LEU A 131 -4.25 -7.66 8.80
CA LEU A 131 -4.57 -6.37 8.21
C LEU A 131 -6.04 -6.30 7.79
N LEU A 132 -6.54 -7.36 7.17
CA LEU A 132 -7.94 -7.43 6.73
C LEU A 132 -8.91 -7.34 7.93
N VAL A 133 -8.59 -8.01 9.04
CA VAL A 133 -9.39 -7.90 10.27
C VAL A 133 -9.40 -6.48 10.81
N LEU A 134 -8.24 -5.82 10.84
CA LEU A 134 -8.11 -4.44 11.36
C LEU A 134 -8.78 -3.40 10.46
N THR A 135 -8.78 -3.61 9.16
CA THR A 135 -9.37 -2.67 8.19
C THR A 135 -10.85 -2.89 7.97
N SER A 136 -11.34 -4.12 8.14
CA SER A 136 -12.77 -4.43 8.08
C SER A 136 -13.48 -3.81 9.28
N GLY A 137 -14.49 -2.97 9.04
CA GLY A 137 -15.23 -2.30 10.11
C GLY A 137 -14.50 -1.13 10.77
N PHE A 138 -13.37 -0.71 10.24
CA PHE A 138 -12.64 0.46 10.74
C PHE A 138 -13.52 1.71 10.79
N GLU A 139 -14.31 1.95 9.76
CA GLU A 139 -15.18 3.12 9.65
C GLU A 139 -16.28 3.16 10.74
N THR A 140 -16.63 2.02 11.34
CA THR A 140 -17.66 1.92 12.38
C THR A 140 -17.10 2.06 13.79
N GLN A 141 -15.77 2.10 13.95
CA GLN A 141 -15.12 2.25 15.24
C GLN A 141 -15.20 3.70 15.73
N ASP A 142 -15.16 3.89 17.06
CA ASP A 142 -15.01 5.22 17.66
C ASP A 142 -13.57 5.74 17.48
N ASP A 143 -13.34 7.02 17.81
CA ASP A 143 -12.04 7.68 17.59
C ASP A 143 -10.89 6.97 18.32
N GLU A 144 -11.11 6.50 19.55
CA GLU A 144 -10.07 5.81 20.33
C GLU A 144 -9.74 4.45 19.73
N GLN A 145 -10.76 3.70 19.33
CA GLN A 145 -10.58 2.40 18.67
C GLN A 145 -9.88 2.57 17.33
N GLN A 146 -10.23 3.59 16.56
CA GLN A 146 -9.55 3.91 15.29
C GLN A 146 -8.07 4.23 15.49
N LYS A 147 -7.71 5.00 16.52
CA LYS A 147 -6.31 5.29 16.84
C LYS A 147 -5.52 4.02 17.14
N GLN A 148 -6.09 3.13 17.94
CA GLN A 148 -5.46 1.87 18.29
C GLN A 148 -5.29 0.97 17.06
N SER A 149 -6.32 0.87 16.24
CA SER A 149 -6.27 0.12 14.98
C SER A 149 -5.22 0.68 14.03
N LEU A 150 -5.13 2.00 13.90
CA LEU A 150 -4.14 2.66 13.05
C LEU A 150 -2.70 2.37 13.48
N LEU A 151 -2.42 2.33 14.78
CA LEU A 151 -1.09 1.96 15.28
C LEU A 151 -0.73 0.52 14.93
N LYS A 152 -1.68 -0.40 15.02
CA LYS A 152 -1.48 -1.80 14.62
C LYS A 152 -1.31 -1.93 13.10
N ILE A 153 -2.10 -1.18 12.33
CA ILE A 153 -1.99 -1.13 10.87
C ILE A 153 -0.62 -0.60 10.44
N LYS A 154 -0.13 0.44 11.12
CA LYS A 154 1.22 0.98 10.89
C LYS A 154 2.29 -0.08 11.14
N ASP A 155 2.18 -0.83 12.21
CA ASP A 155 3.12 -1.92 12.51
C ASP A 155 3.10 -2.99 11.41
N LEU A 156 1.92 -3.42 10.97
CA LEU A 156 1.79 -4.39 9.87
C LEU A 156 2.34 -3.84 8.55
N TYR A 157 2.16 -2.54 8.30
CA TYR A 157 2.74 -1.87 7.14
C TYR A 157 4.26 -2.00 7.10
N TYR A 158 4.94 -1.73 8.22
CA TYR A 158 6.39 -1.83 8.31
C TYR A 158 6.88 -3.27 8.26
N ARG A 159 6.15 -4.22 8.85
CA ARG A 159 6.45 -5.66 8.73
C ARG A 159 6.38 -6.09 7.27
N ASN A 160 5.32 -5.72 6.59
CA ASN A 160 5.13 -6.06 5.18
C ASN A 160 6.20 -5.41 4.30
N LYS A 161 6.58 -4.18 4.58
CA LYS A 161 7.65 -3.49 3.87
C LYS A 161 8.99 -4.22 4.01
N TYR A 162 9.30 -4.71 5.21
CA TYR A 162 10.48 -5.55 5.44
C TYR A 162 10.39 -6.86 4.65
N LEU A 163 9.24 -7.51 4.69
CA LEU A 163 9.01 -8.78 4.00
C LEU A 163 9.13 -8.64 2.48
N LEU A 164 8.67 -7.53 1.91
CA LEU A 164 8.83 -7.25 0.47
C LEU A 164 10.30 -7.16 0.05
N ARG A 165 11.14 -6.54 0.87
CA ARG A 165 12.60 -6.49 0.62
C ARG A 165 13.22 -7.89 0.66
N LEU A 166 12.79 -8.70 1.60
CA LEU A 166 13.23 -10.09 1.70
C LEU A 166 12.81 -10.90 0.48
N ARG A 167 11.58 -10.72 0.01
CA ARG A 167 11.05 -11.38 -1.19
C ARG A 167 11.84 -11.00 -2.44
N GLU A 168 12.26 -9.77 -2.58
CA GLU A 168 13.13 -9.34 -3.70
C GLU A 168 14.44 -10.16 -3.74
N ARG A 169 15.01 -10.47 -2.58
CA ARG A 169 16.20 -11.33 -2.49
C ARG A 169 15.90 -12.78 -2.89
N LEU A 170 14.71 -13.29 -2.56
CA LEU A 170 14.27 -14.64 -2.90
C LEU A 170 14.06 -14.84 -4.40
N ASP A 171 13.63 -13.79 -5.09
CA ASP A 171 13.27 -13.84 -6.51
C ASP A 171 14.47 -13.57 -7.44
N LYS A 172 15.64 -13.31 -6.89
CA LYS A 172 16.88 -13.11 -7.66
C LYS A 172 17.56 -14.42 -8.05
#